data_7c317c385639783b4b1e91b05c2d0ca1
#
_entry.id   7c317c385639783b4b1e91b05c2d0ca1
#
_cell.length_a   1.000
_cell.length_b   1.000
_cell.length_c   1.000
_cell.angle_alpha   90.00
_cell.angle_beta   90.00
_cell.angle_gamma   90.00
#
_symmetry.space_group_name_H-M   'P 1'
#
loop_
_entity.id
_entity.type
_entity.pdbx_description
1 polymer ?
#
loop_
_entity_poly.entity_id
_entity_poly.type
_entity_poly.pdbx_seq_one_letter_code
_entity_poly.pdbx_strand_id
1 'polypeptide(L)'
;MTGKRTQIIPAQTSHLDAVTALEALTFPEDAISKRSFRRFIESSTADFHVLVADARVIGYTVVLYRNNTNLARLYALVVDEGFRSRGYGRSLLQTAEE
;
A
#
# COMPACT_ATOMS: atom_id res chain seq x y z
N MET A 1 -23.69 12.75 -2.22
CA MET A 1 -23.01 12.36 -2.34
C MET A 1 -22.45 11.73 -2.26
N THR A 2 -22.63 11.44 -2.48
CA THR A 2 -22.04 10.71 -2.02
C THR A 2 -20.67 10.41 -2.29
N GLY A 3 -19.82 10.33 -1.40
CA GLY A 3 -18.45 10.03 -1.57
C GLY A 3 -18.22 8.60 -2.01
N LYS A 4 -17.08 8.34 -2.65
CA LYS A 4 -16.70 6.99 -2.97
C LYS A 4 -16.45 6.22 -1.68
N ARG A 5 -16.84 4.96 -1.68
CA ARG A 5 -16.50 4.09 -0.57
C ARG A 5 -15.01 3.78 -0.61
N THR A 6 -14.33 4.07 0.48
CA THR A 6 -12.92 3.75 0.62
C THR A 6 -12.70 2.81 1.78
N GLN A 7 -11.78 1.88 1.62
CA GLN A 7 -11.39 0.93 2.66
C GLN A 7 -9.90 0.70 2.60
N ILE A 8 -9.30 0.53 3.78
CA ILE A 8 -7.91 0.09 3.88
C ILE A 8 -7.95 -1.35 4.36
N ILE A 9 -7.47 -2.27 3.55
CA ILE A 9 -7.54 -3.70 3.82
C ILE A 9 -6.18 -4.33 3.59
N PRO A 10 -5.91 -5.48 4.21
CA PRO A 10 -4.67 -6.21 3.91
C PRO A 10 -4.62 -6.56 2.43
N ALA A 11 -3.44 -6.40 1.84
CA ALA A 11 -3.25 -6.70 0.43
C ALA A 11 -3.39 -8.19 0.17
N GLN A 12 -3.98 -8.52 -0.97
CA GLN A 12 -4.15 -9.89 -1.42
C GLN A 12 -3.55 -10.03 -2.81
N THR A 13 -3.36 -11.28 -3.24
CA THR A 13 -2.77 -11.54 -4.55
C THR A 13 -3.57 -10.91 -5.68
N SER A 14 -4.89 -10.77 -5.51
CA SER A 14 -5.73 -10.11 -6.51
C SER A 14 -5.42 -8.62 -6.66
N HIS A 15 -4.69 -8.01 -5.73
CA HIS A 15 -4.31 -6.61 -5.80
C HIS A 15 -2.96 -6.37 -6.46
N LEU A 16 -2.19 -7.44 -6.73
CA LEU A 16 -0.80 -7.31 -7.17
C LEU A 16 -0.65 -6.53 -8.47
N ASP A 17 -1.49 -6.79 -9.47
CA ASP A 17 -1.38 -6.10 -10.74
C ASP A 17 -1.62 -4.61 -10.60
N ALA A 18 -2.66 -4.24 -9.83
CA ALA A 18 -2.99 -2.84 -9.64
C ALA A 18 -1.91 -2.10 -8.84
N VAL A 19 -1.38 -2.73 -7.79
CA VAL A 19 -0.33 -2.13 -6.99
C VAL A 19 0.93 -1.96 -7.81
N THR A 20 1.30 -2.98 -8.59
CA THR A 20 2.50 -2.92 -9.42
C THR A 20 2.39 -1.82 -10.46
N ALA A 21 1.20 -1.67 -11.07
CA ALA A 21 0.97 -0.61 -12.04
C ALA A 21 1.07 0.77 -11.41
N LEU A 22 0.49 0.94 -10.22
CA LEU A 22 0.53 2.22 -9.52
C LEU A 22 1.97 2.58 -9.10
N GLU A 23 2.72 1.60 -8.66
CA GLU A 23 4.14 1.80 -8.30
C GLU A 23 4.95 2.23 -9.52
N ALA A 24 4.78 1.55 -10.64
CA ALA A 24 5.52 1.86 -11.86
C ALA A 24 5.18 3.24 -12.39
N LEU A 25 3.94 3.66 -12.24
CA LEU A 25 3.51 4.99 -12.65
C LEU A 25 4.12 6.07 -11.77
N THR A 26 4.25 5.78 -10.48
CA THR A 26 4.77 6.74 -9.48
C THR A 26 6.29 6.81 -9.54
N PHE A 27 6.96 5.67 -9.72
CA PHE A 27 8.43 5.55 -9.69
C PHE A 27 8.91 4.80 -10.93
N PRO A 28 8.88 5.44 -12.11
CA PRO A 28 9.15 4.71 -13.35
C PRO A 28 10.55 4.10 -13.45
N GLU A 29 11.52 4.63 -12.71
CA GLU A 29 12.89 4.12 -12.79
C GLU A 29 13.26 3.14 -11.69
N ASP A 30 12.59 3.23 -10.54
CA ASP A 30 12.95 2.45 -9.35
C ASP A 30 11.75 1.70 -8.78
N ALA A 31 10.83 1.29 -9.61
CA ALA A 31 9.62 0.65 -9.15
C ALA A 31 9.89 -0.69 -8.46
N ILE A 32 9.18 -0.92 -7.36
CA ILE A 32 9.17 -2.23 -6.71
C ILE A 32 8.50 -3.21 -7.67
N SER A 33 9.10 -4.39 -7.84
CA SER A 33 8.58 -5.39 -8.75
C SER A 33 7.35 -6.11 -8.18
N LYS A 34 6.54 -6.68 -9.07
CA LYS A 34 5.41 -7.51 -8.67
C LYS A 34 5.87 -8.68 -7.80
N ARG A 35 7.03 -9.25 -8.11
CA ARG A 35 7.61 -10.35 -7.34
C ARG A 35 7.89 -9.93 -5.90
N SER A 36 8.41 -8.73 -5.71
CA SER A 36 8.66 -8.22 -4.37
C SER A 36 7.38 -7.96 -3.62
N PHE A 37 6.36 -7.39 -4.28
CA PHE A 37 5.07 -7.18 -3.64
C PHE A 37 4.44 -8.51 -3.22
N ARG A 38 4.54 -9.54 -4.07
CA ARG A 38 4.02 -10.86 -3.71
C ARG A 38 4.72 -11.39 -2.46
N ARG A 39 6.03 -11.19 -2.37
CA ARG A 39 6.80 -11.61 -1.20
C ARG A 39 6.32 -10.89 0.06
N PHE A 40 6.00 -9.62 -0.04
CA PHE A 40 5.48 -8.86 1.13
C PHE A 40 4.15 -9.42 1.62
N ILE A 41 3.28 -9.85 0.71
CA ILE A 41 2.00 -10.46 1.11
C ILE A 41 2.24 -11.72 1.92
N GLU A 42 3.24 -12.50 1.57
CA GLU A 42 3.53 -13.78 2.20
C GLU A 42 4.39 -13.68 3.45
N SER A 43 4.97 -12.52 3.69
CA SER A 43 5.94 -12.35 4.76
C SER A 43 5.26 -12.08 6.11
N SER A 44 5.76 -12.75 7.15
CA SER A 44 5.30 -12.47 8.52
C SER A 44 5.96 -11.21 9.12
N THR A 45 6.95 -10.63 8.42
CA THR A 45 7.64 -9.42 8.87
C THR A 45 7.34 -8.23 8.01
N ALA A 46 6.22 -8.26 7.30
CA ALA A 46 5.76 -7.13 6.50
C ALA A 46 4.26 -6.97 6.70
N ASP A 47 3.83 -5.71 6.83
CA ASP A 47 2.41 -5.36 6.78
C ASP A 47 2.20 -4.60 5.48
N PHE A 48 1.36 -5.16 4.64
CA PHE A 48 1.07 -4.60 3.33
C PHE A 48 -0.44 -4.39 3.24
N HIS A 49 -0.84 -3.13 3.11
CA HIS A 49 -2.26 -2.77 3.02
C HIS A 49 -2.52 -2.01 1.74
N VAL A 50 -3.71 -2.15 1.21
CA VAL A 50 -4.16 -1.38 0.05
C VAL A 50 -5.33 -0.49 0.44
N LEU A 51 -5.40 0.66 -0.19
CA LEU A 51 -6.53 1.57 -0.10
C LEU A 51 -7.37 1.38 -1.35
N VAL A 52 -8.61 0.96 -1.17
CA VAL A 52 -9.52 0.64 -2.26
C VAL A 52 -10.67 1.62 -2.27
N ALA A 53 -10.98 2.17 -3.42
CA ALA A 53 -12.14 3.02 -3.63
C ALA A 53 -12.98 2.40 -4.74
N ASP A 54 -14.22 2.02 -4.42
CA ASP A 54 -15.14 1.41 -5.40
C ASP A 54 -14.48 0.26 -6.17
N ALA A 55 -13.87 -0.65 -5.43
CA ALA A 55 -13.19 -1.84 -5.96
C ALA A 55 -11.91 -1.55 -6.75
N ARG A 56 -11.42 -0.32 -6.70
CA ARG A 56 -10.19 0.07 -7.38
C ARG A 56 -9.11 0.40 -6.36
N VAL A 57 -7.90 -0.13 -6.56
CA VAL A 57 -6.76 0.21 -5.71
C VAL A 57 -6.28 1.61 -6.07
N ILE A 58 -6.32 2.51 -5.09
CA ILE A 58 -5.87 3.90 -5.28
C ILE A 58 -4.70 4.27 -4.39
N GLY A 59 -4.23 3.33 -3.59
CA GLY A 59 -3.06 3.57 -2.75
C GLY A 59 -2.64 2.30 -2.03
N TYR A 60 -1.49 2.35 -1.38
CA TYR A 60 -1.00 1.21 -0.60
C TYR A 60 0.10 1.66 0.34
N THR A 61 0.37 0.82 1.33
CA THR A 61 1.48 1.02 2.26
C THR A 61 2.13 -0.31 2.58
N VAL A 62 3.44 -0.30 2.73
CA VAL A 62 4.23 -1.46 3.15
C VAL A 62 5.09 -1.05 4.33
N VAL A 63 4.98 -1.79 5.43
CA VAL A 63 5.82 -1.60 6.61
C VAL A 63 6.60 -2.87 6.85
N LEU A 64 7.89 -2.74 7.05
CA LEU A 64 8.77 -3.89 7.29
C LEU A 64 9.19 -3.90 8.75
N TYR A 65 9.22 -5.09 9.34
CA TYR A 65 9.61 -5.30 10.72
C TYR A 65 10.87 -6.13 10.79
N ARG A 66 11.67 -5.91 11.81
CA ARG A 66 12.81 -6.77 12.11
C ARG A 66 12.41 -7.82 13.13
N ASN A 67 12.85 -9.02 12.92
CA ASN A 67 12.69 -10.07 13.93
C ASN A 67 13.46 -9.67 15.18
N ASN A 68 12.88 -9.98 16.34
CA ASN A 68 13.52 -9.78 17.63
C ASN A 68 13.75 -8.32 18.02
N THR A 69 13.06 -7.39 17.36
CA THR A 69 13.10 -5.97 17.74
C THR A 69 11.71 -5.39 17.64
N ASN A 70 11.52 -4.22 18.24
CA ASN A 70 10.28 -3.47 18.13
C ASN A 70 10.34 -2.44 17.01
N LEU A 71 11.36 -2.54 16.16
CA LEU A 71 11.55 -1.56 15.10
C LEU A 71 10.72 -1.91 13.89
N ALA A 72 10.00 -0.91 13.40
CA ALA A 72 9.23 -1.01 12.17
C ALA A 72 9.69 0.11 11.25
N ARG A 73 9.76 -0.17 9.96
CA ARG A 73 10.20 0.80 8.97
C ARG A 73 9.14 0.93 7.89
N LEU A 74 8.69 2.16 7.67
CA LEU A 74 7.82 2.44 6.54
C LEU A 74 8.64 2.31 5.26
N TYR A 75 8.30 1.32 4.45
CA TYR A 75 9.02 1.03 3.22
C TYR A 75 8.42 1.72 2.01
N ALA A 76 7.08 1.79 1.94
CA ALA A 76 6.40 2.41 0.83
C ALA A 76 5.06 2.98 1.28
N LEU A 77 4.71 4.15 0.74
CA LEU A 77 3.42 4.78 0.96
C LEU A 77 3.09 5.55 -0.31
N VAL A 78 2.07 5.11 -1.01
CA VAL A 78 1.70 5.69 -2.30
C VAL A 78 0.19 5.90 -2.36
N VAL A 79 -0.21 7.06 -2.89
CA VAL A 79 -1.60 7.37 -3.20
C VAL A 79 -1.66 7.83 -4.65
N ASP A 80 -2.62 7.30 -5.38
CA ASP A 80 -2.86 7.69 -6.78
C ASP A 80 -3.00 9.20 -6.88
N GLU A 81 -2.38 9.78 -7.90
CA GLU A 81 -2.33 11.23 -8.09
C GLU A 81 -3.71 11.88 -8.05
N GLY A 82 -4.70 11.23 -8.65
CA GLY A 82 -6.06 11.77 -8.69
C GLY A 82 -6.76 11.78 -7.33
N PHE A 83 -6.18 11.14 -6.32
CA PHE A 83 -6.78 11.03 -4.98
C PHE A 83 -5.92 11.67 -3.90
N ARG A 84 -4.85 12.36 -4.27
CA ARG A 84 -3.99 13.03 -3.30
C ARG A 84 -4.71 14.24 -2.70
N SER A 85 -4.21 14.70 -1.57
CA SER A 85 -4.75 15.86 -0.85
C SER A 85 -6.14 15.65 -0.27
N ARG A 86 -6.54 14.39 -0.07
CA ARG A 86 -7.84 14.05 0.52
C ARG A 86 -7.69 13.33 1.86
N GLY A 87 -6.49 13.32 2.44
CA GLY A 87 -6.24 12.68 3.72
C GLY A 87 -5.99 11.18 3.64
N TYR A 88 -5.94 10.60 2.44
CA TYR A 88 -5.75 9.16 2.30
C TYR A 88 -4.34 8.73 2.71
N GLY A 89 -3.34 9.55 2.40
CA GLY A 89 -1.98 9.26 2.83
C GLY A 89 -1.87 9.16 4.34
N ARG A 90 -2.54 10.08 5.04
CA ARG A 90 -2.57 10.07 6.50
C ARG A 90 -3.28 8.81 7.02
N SER A 91 -4.40 8.44 6.40
CA SER A 91 -5.13 7.25 6.81
C SER A 91 -4.28 5.98 6.65
N LEU A 92 -3.55 5.88 5.54
CA LEU A 92 -2.64 4.76 5.32
C LEU A 92 -1.51 4.76 6.35
N LEU A 93 -0.96 5.94 6.66
CA LEU A 93 0.10 6.05 7.64
C LEU A 93 -0.39 5.63 9.03
N GLN A 94 -1.59 6.04 9.41
CA GLN A 94 -2.17 5.62 10.69
C GLN A 94 -2.34 4.12 10.77
N THR A 95 -2.79 3.49 9.69
CA THR A 95 -2.91 2.04 9.62
C THR A 95 -1.56 1.38 9.82
N ALA A 96 -0.52 1.94 9.20
CA ALA A 96 0.83 1.40 9.32
C ALA A 96 1.38 1.51 10.74
N GLU A 97 0.94 2.51 11.51
CA GLU A 97 1.41 2.74 12.87
C GLU A 97 0.68 1.89 13.92
N GLU A 98 -0.44 1.31 13.54
CA GLU A 98 -1.20 0.45 14.44
C GLU A 98 -0.67 -0.97 14.43
#